data_267be566d68ffa6ada4c614a2c4b5f1b
#
_entry.id   267be566d68ffa6ada4c614a2c4b5f1b
#
_cell.length_a   1.000
_cell.length_b   1.000
_cell.length_c   1.000
_cell.angle_alpha   90.00
_cell.angle_beta   90.00
_cell.angle_gamma   90.00
#
_symmetry.space_group_name_H-M   'P 1'
#
loop_
_entity.id
_entity.type
_entity.pdbx_description
1 polymer ?
#
loop_
_entity_poly.entity_id
_entity_poly.type
_entity_poly.pdbx_seq_one_letter_code
_entity_poly.pdbx_strand_id
1 'polypeptide(L)'
;IPLRLVGSEMCIRDSICMTMLAMPWIATGTFVYQSFISTSKGWGPYVIAQSFMAYSIFSVITLFISGFLIDKFSSRRLLIYMNIPLLMATVVLFYFDSSFSSFIFLGLIGISNGLANVLGSSTWAEIYGVKYIGSIKALTTALMVFSTAFGTALFGILIDNGLSIEPVSYTHLTLPTKA
;
A
#
# COMPACT_ATOMS: atom_id res chain seq x y z
N ILE A 1 32.54 -17.33 1.06
CA ILE A 1 31.60 -16.33 1.61
C ILE A 1 31.21 -16.82 3.00
N PRO A 2 31.48 -16.08 4.09
CA PRO A 2 31.20 -16.57 5.43
C PRO A 2 29.68 -16.72 5.61
N LEU A 3 29.27 -17.88 6.08
CA LEU A 3 27.86 -18.27 6.33
C LEU A 3 27.05 -17.24 7.16
N ARG A 4 27.74 -16.45 7.96
CA ARG A 4 27.15 -15.39 8.79
C ARG A 4 26.63 -14.19 7.99
N LEU A 5 27.22 -13.89 6.83
CA LEU A 5 26.77 -12.85 5.90
C LEU A 5 25.52 -13.30 5.13
N VAL A 6 25.44 -14.58 4.78
CA VAL A 6 24.28 -15.15 4.06
C VAL A 6 23.00 -15.03 4.90
N GLY A 7 23.07 -15.30 6.19
CA GLY A 7 21.89 -15.20 7.08
C GLY A 7 21.39 -13.77 7.28
N SER A 8 22.29 -12.79 7.40
CA SER A 8 21.90 -11.39 7.56
C SER A 8 21.34 -10.78 6.26
N GLU A 9 21.91 -11.14 5.11
CA GLU A 9 21.39 -10.70 3.81
C GLU A 9 20.03 -11.31 3.47
N MET A 10 19.79 -12.57 3.86
CA MET A 10 18.47 -13.20 3.73
C MET A 10 17.43 -12.48 4.58
N CYS A 11 17.73 -12.18 5.83
CA CYS A 11 16.82 -11.48 6.74
C CYS A 11 16.47 -10.06 6.24
N ILE A 12 17.46 -9.33 5.71
CA ILE A 12 17.24 -8.00 5.12
C ILE A 12 16.35 -8.11 3.89
N ARG A 13 16.59 -9.05 3.02
CA ARG A 13 15.78 -9.30 1.81
C ARG A 13 14.33 -9.61 2.16
N ASP A 14 14.11 -10.48 3.13
CA ASP A 14 12.76 -10.89 3.54
C ASP A 14 12.01 -9.71 4.19
N SER A 15 12.67 -8.90 5.00
CA SER A 15 12.11 -7.69 5.57
C SER A 15 11.73 -6.66 4.49
N ILE A 16 12.57 -6.47 3.48
CA ILE A 16 12.30 -5.59 2.35
C ILE A 16 11.09 -6.10 1.55
N CYS A 17 11.03 -7.39 1.26
CA CYS A 17 9.90 -7.99 0.56
C CYS A 17 8.59 -7.77 1.33
N MET A 18 8.56 -8.03 2.64
CA MET A 18 7.37 -7.81 3.47
C MET A 18 6.93 -6.34 3.46
N THR A 19 7.88 -5.40 3.56
CA THR A 19 7.59 -3.97 3.51
C THR A 19 6.98 -3.57 2.17
N MET A 20 7.48 -4.11 1.07
CA MET A 20 6.97 -3.82 -0.28
C MET A 20 5.62 -4.48 -0.59
N LEU A 21 5.29 -5.60 0.06
CA LEU A 21 4.02 -6.30 -0.14
C LEU A 21 2.83 -5.61 0.55
N ALA A 22 3.08 -4.83 1.59
CA ALA A 22 2.01 -4.15 2.33
C ALA A 22 1.21 -3.17 1.46
N MET A 23 1.90 -2.41 0.61
CA MET A 23 1.25 -1.41 -0.25
C MET A 23 0.31 -2.05 -1.29
N PRO A 24 0.71 -3.01 -2.16
CA PRO A 24 -0.20 -3.64 -3.11
C PRO A 24 -1.35 -4.38 -2.42
N TRP A 25 -1.13 -5.00 -1.28
CA TRP A 25 -2.17 -5.66 -0.52
C TRP A 25 -3.27 -4.68 -0.08
N ILE A 26 -2.90 -3.65 0.68
CA ILE A 26 -3.86 -2.70 1.26
C ILE A 26 -4.52 -1.85 0.17
N ALA A 27 -3.76 -1.33 -0.79
CA ALA A 27 -4.28 -0.48 -1.85
C ALA A 27 -5.26 -1.23 -2.75
N THR A 28 -4.94 -2.47 -3.16
CA THR A 28 -5.83 -3.26 -4.01
C THR A 28 -7.10 -3.64 -3.28
N GLY A 29 -7.01 -4.07 -2.01
CA GLY A 29 -8.18 -4.33 -1.18
C GLY A 29 -9.09 -3.11 -1.07
N THR A 30 -8.51 -1.93 -0.81
CA THR A 30 -9.24 -0.67 -0.75
C THR A 30 -9.94 -0.34 -2.08
N PHE A 31 -9.26 -0.50 -3.22
CA PHE A 31 -9.83 -0.18 -4.53
C PHE A 31 -10.93 -1.15 -4.96
N VAL A 32 -10.79 -2.42 -4.66
CA VAL A 32 -11.83 -3.42 -4.97
C VAL A 32 -13.09 -3.18 -4.14
N TYR A 33 -12.94 -2.89 -2.87
CA TYR A 33 -14.06 -2.70 -1.95
C TYR A 33 -14.43 -1.23 -1.70
N GLN A 34 -14.00 -0.32 -2.57
CA GLN A 34 -14.26 1.13 -2.45
C GLN A 34 -15.74 1.48 -2.32
N SER A 35 -16.62 0.76 -3.04
CA SER A 35 -18.08 0.99 -2.97
C SER A 35 -18.63 0.64 -1.59
N PHE A 36 -18.14 -0.43 -0.98
CA PHE A 36 -18.52 -0.82 0.36
C PHE A 36 -18.04 0.22 1.39
N ILE A 37 -16.79 0.68 1.29
CA ILE A 37 -16.24 1.74 2.15
C ILE A 37 -17.08 3.01 2.03
N SER A 38 -17.44 3.41 0.81
CA SER A 38 -18.27 4.59 0.55
C SER A 38 -19.63 4.48 1.23
N THR A 39 -20.27 3.33 1.10
CA THR A 39 -21.59 3.09 1.68
C THR A 39 -21.53 3.06 3.21
N SER A 40 -20.52 2.39 3.78
CA SER A 40 -20.37 2.29 5.24
C SER A 40 -20.05 3.62 5.91
N LYS A 41 -19.31 4.49 5.22
CA LYS A 41 -18.97 5.85 5.71
C LYS A 41 -20.02 6.91 5.35
N GLY A 42 -21.06 6.54 4.59
CA GLY A 42 -22.09 7.49 4.14
C GLY A 42 -21.58 8.52 3.14
N TRP A 43 -20.50 8.25 2.44
CA TRP A 43 -19.97 9.14 1.39
C TRP A 43 -20.82 9.07 0.13
N GLY A 44 -21.03 10.19 -0.51
CA GLY A 44 -21.76 10.22 -1.77
C GLY A 44 -20.98 9.50 -2.89
N PRO A 45 -21.68 8.98 -3.92
CA PRO A 45 -21.07 8.20 -4.99
C PRO A 45 -20.00 8.97 -5.78
N TYR A 46 -20.10 10.27 -5.85
CA TYR A 46 -19.14 11.13 -6.55
C TYR A 46 -17.89 11.46 -5.71
N VAL A 47 -17.96 11.35 -4.39
CA VAL A 47 -16.86 11.72 -3.48
C VAL A 47 -15.63 10.86 -3.73
N ILE A 48 -15.81 9.55 -3.87
CA ILE A 48 -14.69 8.65 -4.18
C ILE A 48 -14.10 8.95 -5.55
N ALA A 49 -14.95 9.15 -6.57
CA ALA A 49 -14.48 9.47 -7.92
C ALA A 49 -13.63 10.76 -7.94
N GLN A 50 -14.06 11.79 -7.21
CA GLN A 50 -13.30 13.03 -7.05
C GLN A 50 -12.00 12.81 -6.25
N SER A 51 -12.02 11.97 -5.24
CA SER A 51 -10.85 11.67 -4.41
C SER A 51 -9.75 10.93 -5.17
N PHE A 52 -10.08 10.21 -6.26
CA PHE A 52 -9.09 9.65 -7.18
C PHE A 52 -8.26 10.73 -7.91
N MET A 53 -8.78 11.94 -8.07
CA MET A 53 -7.97 13.06 -8.58
C MET A 53 -6.86 13.40 -7.59
N ALA A 54 -7.17 13.47 -6.29
CA ALA A 54 -6.17 13.68 -5.25
C ALA A 54 -5.12 12.55 -5.25
N TYR A 55 -5.56 11.28 -5.30
CA TYR A 55 -4.67 10.13 -5.42
C TYR A 55 -3.69 10.28 -6.59
N SER A 56 -4.19 10.59 -7.78
CA SER A 56 -3.37 10.71 -8.99
C SER A 56 -2.36 11.86 -8.89
N ILE A 57 -2.80 13.02 -8.44
CA ILE A 57 -1.95 14.21 -8.28
C ILE A 57 -0.83 13.93 -7.28
N PHE A 58 -1.16 13.44 -6.09
CA PHE A 58 -0.17 13.15 -5.06
C PHE A 58 0.77 12.00 -5.47
N SER A 59 0.27 10.99 -6.18
CA SER A 59 1.10 9.90 -6.69
C SER A 59 2.15 10.41 -7.68
N VAL A 60 1.75 11.24 -8.64
CA VAL A 60 2.67 11.80 -9.65
C VAL A 60 3.68 12.75 -9.00
N ILE A 61 3.24 13.66 -8.14
CA ILE A 61 4.14 14.59 -7.44
C ILE A 61 5.17 13.79 -6.62
N THR A 62 4.71 12.79 -5.88
CA THR A 62 5.60 11.98 -5.04
C THR A 62 6.56 11.15 -5.87
N LEU A 63 6.15 10.66 -7.05
CA LEU A 63 7.03 9.93 -7.97
C LEU A 63 8.22 10.79 -8.39
N PHE A 64 8.00 12.07 -8.74
CA PHE A 64 9.09 13.00 -9.06
C PHE A 64 9.96 13.31 -7.85
N ILE A 65 9.34 13.64 -6.71
CA ILE A 65 10.08 13.97 -5.49
C ILE A 65 10.92 12.78 -5.01
N SER A 66 10.41 11.57 -5.09
CA SER A 66 11.12 10.37 -4.67
C SER A 66 12.37 10.09 -5.50
N GLY A 67 12.38 10.45 -6.79
CA GLY A 67 13.58 10.40 -7.62
C GLY A 67 14.71 11.26 -7.03
N PHE A 68 14.43 12.53 -6.74
CA PHE A 68 15.42 13.42 -6.11
C PHE A 68 15.84 12.98 -4.69
N LEU A 69 14.89 12.38 -3.94
CA LEU A 69 15.21 11.87 -2.60
C LEU A 69 16.18 10.69 -2.66
N ILE A 70 16.02 9.79 -3.61
CA ILE A 70 16.91 8.63 -3.78
C ILE A 70 18.32 9.06 -4.16
N ASP A 71 18.45 10.07 -5.01
CA ASP A 71 19.75 10.61 -5.40
C ASP A 71 20.50 11.20 -4.19
N LYS A 72 19.77 11.73 -3.22
CA LYS A 72 20.35 12.35 -2.01
C LYS A 72 20.47 11.38 -0.83
N PHE A 73 19.52 10.47 -0.68
CA PHE A 73 19.45 9.49 0.40
C PHE A 73 19.44 8.09 -0.19
N SER A 74 20.07 7.10 0.46
CA SER A 74 20.01 5.71 0.03
C SER A 74 18.55 5.21 -0.04
N SER A 75 18.20 4.43 -1.08
CA SER A 75 16.87 3.87 -1.23
C SER A 75 16.47 2.97 -0.04
N ARG A 76 17.44 2.30 0.57
CA ARG A 76 17.22 1.48 1.78
C ARG A 76 16.69 2.29 2.97
N ARG A 77 17.16 3.52 3.16
CA ARG A 77 16.67 4.39 4.26
C ARG A 77 15.26 4.87 3.98
N LEU A 78 14.96 5.23 2.74
CA LEU A 78 13.65 5.71 2.35
C LEU A 78 12.58 4.61 2.39
N LEU A 79 12.98 3.35 2.22
CA LEU A 79 12.07 2.21 2.27
C LEU A 79 11.32 2.09 3.61
N ILE A 80 11.99 2.43 4.72
CA ILE A 80 11.38 2.41 6.07
C ILE A 80 10.23 3.42 6.15
N TYR A 81 10.38 4.56 5.48
CA TYR A 81 9.37 5.63 5.49
C TYR A 81 8.23 5.43 4.49
N MET A 82 8.38 4.49 3.55
CA MET A 82 7.41 4.25 2.46
C MET A 82 6.00 3.90 2.98
N ASN A 83 5.92 3.16 4.08
CA ASN A 83 4.65 2.70 4.65
C ASN A 83 4.04 3.68 5.66
N ILE A 84 4.72 4.76 6.02
CA ILE A 84 4.18 5.76 6.95
C ILE A 84 2.94 6.45 6.38
N PRO A 85 2.91 6.94 5.12
CA PRO A 85 1.70 7.52 4.56
C PRO A 85 0.54 6.51 4.50
N LEU A 86 0.86 5.24 4.24
CA LEU A 86 -0.14 4.17 4.22
C LEU A 86 -0.76 3.93 5.60
N LEU A 87 0.05 3.92 6.66
CA LEU A 87 -0.45 3.85 8.04
C LEU A 87 -1.29 5.07 8.40
N MET A 88 -0.85 6.26 8.03
CA MET A 88 -1.65 7.48 8.25
C MET A 88 -2.97 7.43 7.49
N ALA A 89 -2.99 6.90 6.28
CA ALA A 89 -4.22 6.72 5.51
C ALA A 89 -5.22 5.81 6.25
N THR A 90 -4.75 4.67 6.77
CA THR A 90 -5.63 3.76 7.53
C THR A 90 -6.15 4.40 8.82
N VAL A 91 -5.33 5.18 9.52
CA VAL A 91 -5.75 5.94 10.72
C VAL A 91 -6.81 6.99 10.37
N VAL A 92 -6.62 7.73 9.27
CA VAL A 92 -7.62 8.71 8.81
C VAL A 92 -8.93 8.03 8.47
N LEU A 93 -8.89 6.89 7.78
CA LEU A 93 -10.09 6.14 7.46
C LEU A 93 -10.83 5.66 8.71
N PHE A 94 -10.08 5.29 9.76
CA PHE A 94 -10.65 4.80 11.02
C PHE A 94 -11.35 5.91 11.84
N TYR A 95 -10.69 7.05 12.01
CA TYR A 95 -11.17 8.07 12.94
C TYR A 95 -12.13 9.09 12.33
N PHE A 96 -12.16 9.22 11.01
CA PHE A 96 -12.92 10.29 10.34
C PHE A 96 -13.92 9.73 9.32
N ASP A 97 -15.19 10.11 9.49
CA ASP A 97 -16.29 9.72 8.60
C ASP A 97 -16.66 10.82 7.59
N SER A 98 -16.05 11.99 7.70
CA SER A 98 -16.33 13.12 6.81
C SER A 98 -15.99 12.81 5.35
N SER A 99 -16.78 13.31 4.40
CA SER A 99 -16.48 13.21 2.96
C SER A 99 -15.10 13.78 2.60
N PHE A 100 -14.60 14.76 3.36
CA PHE A 100 -13.26 15.32 3.15
C PHE A 100 -12.15 14.33 3.52
N SER A 101 -12.40 13.41 4.45
CA SER A 101 -11.43 12.38 4.82
C SER A 101 -11.10 11.41 3.67
N SER A 102 -12.04 11.23 2.73
CA SER A 102 -11.81 10.45 1.51
C SER A 102 -10.66 11.03 0.66
N PHE A 103 -10.59 12.35 0.53
CA PHE A 103 -9.52 13.01 -0.23
C PHE A 103 -8.15 12.84 0.44
N ILE A 104 -8.10 13.00 1.77
CA ILE A 104 -6.88 12.80 2.54
C ILE A 104 -6.45 11.34 2.47
N PHE A 105 -7.38 10.41 2.65
CA PHE A 105 -7.14 8.97 2.62
C PHE A 105 -6.55 8.52 1.28
N LEU A 106 -7.22 8.83 0.15
CA LEU A 106 -6.72 8.49 -1.17
C LEU A 106 -5.46 9.26 -1.54
N GLY A 107 -5.32 10.51 -1.12
CA GLY A 107 -4.09 11.29 -1.29
C GLY A 107 -2.88 10.64 -0.61
N LEU A 108 -3.03 10.16 0.62
CA LEU A 108 -1.98 9.45 1.36
C LEU A 108 -1.62 8.10 0.73
N ILE A 109 -2.61 7.35 0.22
CA ILE A 109 -2.36 6.14 -0.57
C ILE A 109 -1.58 6.50 -1.85
N GLY A 110 -1.92 7.61 -2.51
CA GLY A 110 -1.20 8.12 -3.67
C GLY A 110 0.27 8.41 -3.38
N ILE A 111 0.56 9.04 -2.23
CA ILE A 111 1.94 9.30 -1.77
C ILE A 111 2.68 7.97 -1.57
N SER A 112 2.09 7.00 -0.88
CA SER A 112 2.71 5.69 -0.67
C SER A 112 2.94 4.96 -1.99
N ASN A 113 1.99 5.04 -2.94
CA ASN A 113 2.13 4.45 -4.27
C ASN A 113 3.28 5.08 -5.09
N GLY A 114 3.40 6.41 -5.07
CA GLY A 114 4.51 7.12 -5.72
C GLY A 114 5.87 6.69 -5.19
N LEU A 115 6.02 6.59 -3.86
CA LEU A 115 7.23 6.07 -3.21
C LEU A 115 7.49 4.60 -3.61
N ALA A 116 6.47 3.74 -3.54
CA ALA A 116 6.60 2.31 -3.83
C ALA A 116 7.11 2.04 -5.25
N ASN A 117 6.61 2.78 -6.25
CA ASN A 117 7.00 2.60 -7.65
C ASN A 117 8.49 2.89 -7.89
N VAL A 118 9.04 3.93 -7.28
CA VAL A 118 10.45 4.31 -7.46
C VAL A 118 11.36 3.45 -6.57
N LEU A 119 11.03 3.32 -5.28
CA LEU A 119 11.81 2.54 -4.32
C LEU A 119 11.84 1.05 -4.67
N GLY A 120 10.73 0.52 -5.21
CA GLY A 120 10.66 -0.88 -5.65
C GLY A 120 11.66 -1.26 -6.74
N SER A 121 12.09 -0.29 -7.55
CA SER A 121 13.11 -0.53 -8.58
C SER A 121 14.51 -0.23 -8.08
N SER A 122 14.69 0.93 -7.44
CA SER A 122 15.99 1.43 -7.03
C SER A 122 16.61 0.62 -5.89
N THR A 123 15.80 0.14 -4.95
CA THR A 123 16.31 -0.67 -3.83
C THR A 123 16.94 -1.97 -4.31
N TRP A 124 16.34 -2.66 -5.26
CA TRP A 124 16.90 -3.89 -5.81
C TRP A 124 18.16 -3.63 -6.63
N ALA A 125 18.20 -2.52 -7.38
CA ALA A 125 19.39 -2.12 -8.11
C ALA A 125 20.56 -1.78 -7.18
N GLU A 126 20.28 -1.12 -6.04
CA GLU A 126 21.29 -0.78 -5.03
C GLU A 126 21.86 -2.00 -4.29
N ILE A 127 21.01 -3.03 -4.05
CA ILE A 127 21.40 -4.22 -3.29
C ILE A 127 22.14 -5.24 -4.16
N TYR A 128 21.61 -5.55 -5.34
CA TYR A 128 22.06 -6.66 -6.18
C TYR A 128 22.75 -6.21 -7.48
N GLY A 129 22.81 -4.89 -7.71
CA GLY A 129 23.33 -4.34 -8.95
C GLY A 129 22.38 -4.56 -10.14
N VAL A 130 22.73 -3.95 -11.27
CA VAL A 130 21.89 -3.98 -12.48
C VAL A 130 21.90 -5.29 -13.26
N LYS A 131 22.91 -6.14 -13.04
CA LYS A 131 23.10 -7.37 -13.83
C LYS A 131 21.94 -8.38 -13.73
N TYR A 132 21.34 -8.50 -12.54
CA TYR A 132 20.28 -9.48 -12.27
C TYR A 132 18.92 -8.84 -11.97
N ILE A 133 18.79 -7.55 -12.20
CA ILE A 133 17.59 -6.78 -11.82
C ILE A 133 16.31 -7.29 -12.50
N GLY A 134 16.41 -7.80 -13.72
CA GLY A 134 15.28 -8.37 -14.46
C GLY A 134 14.67 -9.58 -13.75
N SER A 135 15.51 -10.55 -13.36
CA SER A 135 15.06 -11.77 -12.68
C SER A 135 14.47 -11.44 -11.29
N ILE A 136 15.11 -10.52 -10.56
CA ILE A 136 14.65 -10.09 -9.23
C ILE A 136 13.30 -9.37 -9.34
N LYS A 137 13.17 -8.47 -10.31
CA LYS A 137 11.90 -7.78 -10.57
C LYS A 137 10.79 -8.75 -10.96
N ALA A 138 11.06 -9.73 -11.80
CA ALA A 138 10.07 -10.73 -12.18
C ALA A 138 9.53 -11.48 -10.95
N LEU A 139 10.43 -11.93 -10.06
CA LEU A 139 10.05 -12.61 -8.82
C LEU A 139 9.27 -11.70 -7.88
N THR A 140 9.75 -10.48 -7.64
CA THR A 140 9.06 -9.54 -6.75
C THR A 140 7.70 -9.12 -7.29
N THR A 141 7.57 -8.93 -8.61
CA THR A 141 6.29 -8.64 -9.25
C THR A 141 5.32 -9.82 -9.10
N ALA A 142 5.77 -11.05 -9.27
CA ALA A 142 4.94 -12.23 -9.03
C ALA A 142 4.43 -12.30 -7.58
N LEU A 143 5.29 -12.01 -6.61
CA LEU A 143 4.91 -11.94 -5.19
C LEU A 143 3.92 -10.80 -4.93
N MET A 144 4.09 -9.64 -5.56
CA MET A 144 3.15 -8.52 -5.45
C MET A 144 1.77 -8.89 -6.01
N VAL A 145 1.70 -9.57 -7.16
CA VAL A 145 0.44 -10.05 -7.74
C VAL A 145 -0.23 -11.07 -6.81
N PHE A 146 0.55 -11.99 -6.24
CA PHE A 146 0.03 -12.93 -5.24
C PHE A 146 -0.51 -12.20 -4.00
N SER A 147 0.21 -11.18 -3.52
CA SER A 147 -0.22 -10.36 -2.39
C SER A 147 -1.54 -9.63 -2.66
N THR A 148 -1.74 -9.10 -3.87
CA THR A 148 -3.01 -8.46 -4.25
C THR A 148 -4.17 -9.45 -4.23
N ALA A 149 -3.98 -10.65 -4.79
CA ALA A 149 -5.00 -11.70 -4.79
C ALA A 149 -5.34 -12.16 -3.37
N PHE A 150 -4.32 -12.38 -2.54
CA PHE A 150 -4.52 -12.76 -1.14
C PHE A 150 -5.21 -11.65 -0.34
N GLY A 151 -4.82 -10.39 -0.57
CA GLY A 151 -5.43 -9.23 0.06
C GLY A 151 -6.92 -9.12 -0.24
N THR A 152 -7.30 -9.19 -1.52
CA THR A 152 -8.71 -9.10 -1.93
C THR A 152 -9.55 -10.24 -1.37
N ALA A 153 -9.02 -11.48 -1.36
CA ALA A 153 -9.71 -12.62 -0.78
C ALA A 153 -9.91 -12.46 0.74
N LEU A 154 -8.87 -12.00 1.45
CA LEU A 154 -8.96 -11.76 2.89
C LEU A 154 -9.98 -10.67 3.22
N PHE A 155 -9.97 -9.55 2.50
CA PHE A 155 -10.97 -8.50 2.68
C PHE A 155 -12.40 -9.02 2.43
N GLY A 156 -12.61 -9.84 1.39
CA GLY A 156 -13.90 -10.47 1.13
C GLY A 156 -14.39 -11.32 2.30
N ILE A 157 -13.53 -12.20 2.80
CA ILE A 157 -13.86 -13.07 3.97
C ILE A 157 -14.17 -12.22 5.22
N LEU A 158 -13.42 -11.14 5.44
CA LEU A 158 -13.66 -10.27 6.60
C LEU A 158 -15.01 -9.56 6.51
N ILE A 159 -15.39 -9.09 5.32
CA ILE A 159 -16.70 -8.46 5.08
C ILE A 159 -17.83 -9.48 5.27
N ASP A 160 -17.71 -10.66 4.71
CA ASP A 160 -18.72 -11.72 4.80
C ASP A 160 -18.93 -12.15 6.26
N ASN A 161 -17.90 -12.05 7.11
CA ASN A 161 -18.00 -12.27 8.54
C ASN A 161 -18.51 -11.05 9.34
N GLY A 162 -18.98 -9.99 8.66
CA GLY A 162 -19.55 -8.81 9.29
C GLY A 162 -18.50 -7.84 9.87
N LEU A 163 -17.24 -8.00 9.51
CA LEU A 163 -16.19 -7.06 9.89
C LEU A 163 -16.16 -5.87 8.93
N SER A 164 -16.01 -4.67 9.46
CA SER A 164 -15.82 -3.49 8.61
C SER A 164 -14.46 -3.50 7.94
N ILE A 165 -14.41 -3.00 6.72
CA ILE A 165 -13.16 -2.82 5.95
C ILE A 165 -12.39 -1.59 6.44
N GLU A 166 -12.54 -1.11 7.58
CA GLU A 166 -11.55 -0.15 8.05
C GLU A 166 -10.23 -0.90 8.15
N PRO A 167 -9.33 -0.68 7.17
CA PRO A 167 -8.26 -1.63 6.94
C PRO A 167 -7.31 -1.54 8.11
N VAL A 168 -7.31 -2.45 8.97
CA VAL A 168 -6.46 -2.56 10.18
C VAL A 168 -7.22 -2.34 11.48
N SER A 169 -8.43 -1.81 11.45
CA SER A 169 -9.19 -1.63 12.66
C SER A 169 -10.53 -2.33 12.51
N TYR A 170 -10.70 -3.30 13.31
CA TYR A 170 -11.87 -4.15 13.37
C TYR A 170 -13.00 -3.39 14.06
N THR A 171 -13.76 -2.58 13.32
CA THR A 171 -15.04 -2.13 13.80
C THR A 171 -16.09 -3.15 13.36
N HIS A 172 -16.83 -3.66 14.31
CA HIS A 172 -17.97 -4.53 14.04
C HIS A 172 -19.06 -3.73 13.34
N LEU A 173 -19.15 -3.82 12.03
CA LEU A 173 -20.38 -3.49 11.32
C LEU A 173 -21.31 -4.68 11.48
N THR A 174 -22.28 -4.52 12.36
CA THR A 174 -23.50 -5.33 12.27
C THR A 174 -24.19 -4.94 10.97
N LEU A 175 -23.90 -5.67 9.90
CA LEU A 175 -24.75 -5.66 8.73
C LEU A 175 -26.16 -6.05 9.22
N PRO A 176 -27.19 -5.21 8.97
CA PRO A 176 -28.54 -5.66 9.24
C PRO A 176 -28.78 -6.85 8.32
N THR A 177 -28.79 -8.04 8.89
CA THR A 177 -29.32 -9.22 8.24
C THR A 177 -30.78 -8.92 7.94
N LYS A 178 -31.06 -8.36 6.79
CA LYS A 178 -32.42 -8.36 6.30
C LYS A 178 -32.76 -9.81 5.94
N ALA A 179 -33.56 -10.39 6.81
CA ALA A 179 -34.35 -11.54 6.49
C ALA A 179 -35.23 -11.26 5.26
#